data_e8efc3945945e418eea1bf1b986e4a99
#
_entry.id   e8efc3945945e418eea1bf1b986e4a99
#
_cell.length_a   1.000
_cell.length_b   1.000
_cell.length_c   1.000
_cell.angle_alpha   90.00
_cell.angle_beta   90.00
_cell.angle_gamma   90.00
#
_symmetry.space_group_name_H-M   'P 1'
#
loop_
_entity.id
_entity.type
_entity.pdbx_description
1 polymer ?
#
loop_
_entity_poly.entity_id
_entity_poly.type
_entity_poly.pdbx_seq_one_letter_code
_entity_poly.pdbx_strand_id
1 'polypeptide(L)'
;MTVIRVVSYNLKDFTLDRHAAARVVRALDPDVLCLQEVPRRLFASWRVSAFAAECGMFWSGHHRGSGGTTILTSLRVQVAESRHVRLRVRALQRTRGYAVARVALPGHRPLVVASVHLSLDAAERERHAGLILQGVSGGDPVVLSGDLNEGETGGAWRRFAAPLRLVSPDVPTFPARAPRRVLDVVFASPELVVGPHQAVPLPEADLVAASDHRPVWVDVDLGAAAGA
;
A
#
# COMPACT_ATOMS: atom_id res chain seq x y z
N MET A 1 -0.84 10.54 21.74
CA MET A 1 -0.08 9.89 20.65
C MET A 1 -0.75 10.28 19.35
N THR A 2 0.00 10.76 18.39
CA THR A 2 -0.52 11.09 17.07
C THR A 2 -0.21 9.93 16.14
N VAL A 3 -1.26 9.27 15.66
CA VAL A 3 -1.14 8.06 14.85
C VAL A 3 -1.56 8.33 13.42
N ILE A 4 -0.83 7.75 12.47
CA ILE A 4 -1.20 7.68 11.07
C ILE A 4 -1.47 6.21 10.70
N ARG A 5 -2.68 5.92 10.21
CA ARG A 5 -3.06 4.58 9.74
C ARG A 5 -2.71 4.41 8.27
N VAL A 6 -1.85 3.43 8.00
CA VAL A 6 -1.47 3.03 6.64
C VAL A 6 -2.11 1.69 6.32
N VAL A 7 -2.93 1.66 5.28
CA VAL A 7 -3.61 0.46 4.79
C VAL A 7 -3.06 0.09 3.41
N SER A 8 -2.84 -1.18 3.16
CA SER A 8 -2.54 -1.74 1.83
C SER A 8 -3.67 -2.66 1.37
N TYR A 9 -4.11 -2.51 0.12
CA TYR A 9 -5.19 -3.31 -0.44
C TYR A 9 -5.03 -3.52 -1.95
N ASN A 10 -4.89 -4.77 -2.39
CA ASN A 10 -4.99 -5.15 -3.79
C ASN A 10 -6.47 -5.27 -4.17
N LEU A 11 -6.92 -4.51 -5.20
CA LEU A 11 -8.34 -4.35 -5.57
C LEU A 11 -8.72 -5.02 -6.90
N LYS A 12 -7.86 -5.89 -7.44
CA LYS A 12 -8.15 -6.70 -8.62
C LYS A 12 -8.77 -5.92 -9.80
N ASP A 13 -8.18 -4.78 -10.17
CA ASP A 13 -8.67 -3.91 -11.27
C ASP A 13 -10.15 -3.45 -11.10
N PHE A 14 -10.71 -3.48 -9.88
CA PHE A 14 -12.15 -3.27 -9.60
C PHE A 14 -13.05 -4.20 -10.44
N THR A 15 -12.63 -5.44 -10.60
CA THR A 15 -13.42 -6.46 -11.34
C THR A 15 -14.48 -7.13 -10.48
N LEU A 16 -14.41 -6.95 -9.16
CA LEU A 16 -15.38 -7.39 -8.19
C LEU A 16 -16.22 -6.20 -7.68
N ASP A 17 -16.86 -6.33 -6.53
CA ASP A 17 -17.73 -5.27 -5.98
C ASP A 17 -16.91 -4.11 -5.41
N ARG A 18 -16.77 -3.04 -6.20
CA ARG A 18 -16.11 -1.79 -5.77
C ARG A 18 -16.77 -1.15 -4.55
N HIS A 19 -18.08 -1.28 -4.40
CA HIS A 19 -18.81 -0.70 -3.27
C HIS A 19 -18.53 -1.47 -1.97
N ALA A 20 -18.39 -2.80 -2.05
CA ALA A 20 -17.90 -3.60 -0.93
C ALA A 20 -16.47 -3.17 -0.54
N ALA A 21 -15.58 -2.98 -1.52
CA ALA A 21 -14.24 -2.47 -1.27
C ALA A 21 -14.26 -1.09 -0.56
N ALA A 22 -15.13 -0.18 -1.00
CA ALA A 22 -15.28 1.12 -0.35
C ALA A 22 -15.83 1.01 1.09
N ARG A 23 -16.74 0.07 1.36
CA ARG A 23 -17.20 -0.20 2.74
C ARG A 23 -16.07 -0.70 3.63
N VAL A 24 -15.26 -1.63 3.13
CA VAL A 24 -14.06 -2.14 3.83
C VAL A 24 -13.09 -1.00 4.13
N VAL A 25 -12.77 -0.15 3.14
CA VAL A 25 -11.87 0.98 3.33
C VAL A 25 -12.41 1.98 4.35
N ARG A 26 -13.70 2.33 4.29
CA ARG A 26 -14.31 3.24 5.27
C ARG A 26 -14.31 2.67 6.69
N ALA A 27 -14.52 1.35 6.84
CA ALA A 27 -14.44 0.70 8.15
C ALA A 27 -13.02 0.72 8.73
N LEU A 28 -12.00 0.64 7.87
CA LEU A 28 -10.59 0.74 8.26
C LEU A 28 -10.17 2.18 8.59
N ASP A 29 -10.86 3.18 8.03
CA ASP A 29 -10.59 4.62 8.22
C ASP A 29 -9.10 4.99 8.04
N PRO A 30 -8.50 4.74 6.86
CA PRO A 30 -7.09 4.99 6.64
C PRO A 30 -6.75 6.47 6.52
N ASP A 31 -5.59 6.87 7.04
CA ASP A 31 -4.95 8.13 6.69
C ASP A 31 -4.24 8.05 5.34
N VAL A 32 -3.60 6.91 5.08
CA VAL A 32 -2.95 6.62 3.80
C VAL A 32 -3.38 5.24 3.33
N LEU A 33 -3.90 5.16 2.10
CA LEU A 33 -4.34 3.93 1.46
C LEU A 33 -3.47 3.62 0.26
N CYS A 34 -2.68 2.57 0.37
CA CYS A 34 -1.82 2.03 -0.66
C CYS A 34 -2.58 0.98 -1.48
N LEU A 35 -2.86 1.28 -2.73
CA LEU A 35 -3.64 0.41 -3.60
C LEU A 35 -2.76 -0.30 -4.63
N GLN A 36 -3.10 -1.55 -4.91
CA GLN A 36 -2.58 -2.34 -6.00
C GLN A 36 -3.73 -2.79 -6.89
N GLU A 37 -3.40 -3.12 -8.14
CA GLU A 37 -4.37 -3.48 -9.18
C GLU A 37 -5.53 -2.49 -9.30
N VAL A 38 -5.22 -1.19 -9.35
CA VAL A 38 -6.24 -0.22 -9.77
C VAL A 38 -6.38 -0.21 -11.30
N PRO A 39 -7.56 0.16 -11.85
CA PRO A 39 -7.79 0.20 -13.28
C PRO A 39 -6.75 1.04 -14.04
N ARG A 40 -6.28 0.52 -15.18
CA ARG A 40 -5.23 1.16 -16.00
C ARG A 40 -5.65 1.51 -17.42
N ARG A 41 -6.84 1.09 -17.83
CA ARG A 41 -7.38 1.28 -19.18
C ARG A 41 -8.52 2.29 -19.18
N LEU A 42 -9.39 2.23 -20.17
CA LEU A 42 -10.49 3.16 -20.38
C LEU A 42 -11.14 3.65 -19.08
N PHE A 43 -11.26 4.99 -18.97
CA PHE A 43 -11.83 5.68 -17.80
C PHE A 43 -11.13 5.39 -16.47
N ALA A 44 -9.87 4.92 -16.48
CA ALA A 44 -9.15 4.54 -15.29
C ALA A 44 -9.12 5.66 -14.23
N SER A 45 -8.77 6.88 -14.64
CA SER A 45 -8.73 8.03 -13.72
C SER A 45 -10.10 8.32 -13.12
N TRP A 46 -11.16 8.30 -13.91
CA TRP A 46 -12.52 8.49 -13.41
C TRP A 46 -12.93 7.39 -12.41
N ARG A 47 -12.62 6.11 -12.71
CA ARG A 47 -12.93 4.98 -11.83
C ARG A 47 -12.20 5.08 -10.48
N VAL A 48 -10.93 5.48 -10.50
CA VAL A 48 -10.14 5.66 -9.27
C VAL A 48 -10.62 6.87 -8.49
N SER A 49 -10.92 8.00 -9.16
CA SER A 49 -11.48 9.19 -8.51
C SER A 49 -12.85 8.91 -7.87
N ALA A 50 -13.71 8.17 -8.57
CA ALA A 50 -15.02 7.78 -8.03
C ALA A 50 -14.88 6.88 -6.80
N PHE A 51 -13.93 5.94 -6.81
CA PHE A 51 -13.62 5.11 -5.65
C PHE A 51 -13.06 5.94 -4.49
N ALA A 52 -12.12 6.84 -4.75
CA ALA A 52 -11.56 7.73 -3.74
C ALA A 52 -12.66 8.57 -3.06
N ALA A 53 -13.54 9.19 -3.86
CA ALA A 53 -14.69 9.95 -3.35
C ALA A 53 -15.64 9.09 -2.51
N GLU A 54 -15.92 7.86 -2.94
CA GLU A 54 -16.75 6.91 -2.18
C GLU A 54 -16.12 6.51 -0.85
N CYS A 55 -14.79 6.46 -0.78
CA CYS A 55 -14.03 6.22 0.45
C CYS A 55 -13.88 7.47 1.34
N GLY A 56 -14.25 8.66 0.86
CA GLY A 56 -13.96 9.92 1.55
C GLY A 56 -12.49 10.31 1.54
N MET A 57 -11.75 9.86 0.53
CA MET A 57 -10.31 10.06 0.42
C MET A 57 -9.94 10.91 -0.81
N PHE A 58 -8.72 11.41 -0.81
CA PHE A 58 -8.16 12.23 -1.88
C PHE A 58 -7.16 11.43 -2.72
N TRP A 59 -7.20 11.65 -4.02
CA TRP A 59 -6.28 11.07 -4.98
C TRP A 59 -5.58 12.16 -5.78
N SER A 60 -4.27 12.04 -5.95
CA SER A 60 -3.43 13.00 -6.70
C SER A 60 -3.74 13.11 -8.19
N GLY A 61 -4.68 12.31 -8.70
CA GLY A 61 -5.22 12.45 -10.04
C GLY A 61 -4.52 11.67 -11.14
N HIS A 62 -3.45 10.92 -10.87
CA HIS A 62 -2.85 10.03 -11.86
C HIS A 62 -2.11 8.85 -11.22
N HIS A 63 -1.95 7.77 -11.99
CA HIS A 63 -1.19 6.58 -11.62
C HIS A 63 -0.46 5.98 -12.84
N ARG A 64 -0.17 6.83 -13.81
CA ARG A 64 0.55 6.40 -15.03
C ARG A 64 1.98 6.02 -14.67
N GLY A 65 2.42 4.86 -15.17
CA GLY A 65 3.78 4.36 -14.97
C GLY A 65 3.93 3.37 -13.81
N SER A 66 3.13 3.44 -12.76
CA SER A 66 3.27 2.59 -11.56
C SER A 66 2.76 1.15 -11.69
N GLY A 67 2.30 0.74 -12.87
CA GLY A 67 1.82 -0.64 -13.08
C GLY A 67 0.50 -0.97 -12.39
N GLY A 68 -0.30 0.03 -12.03
CA GLY A 68 -1.58 -0.13 -11.33
C GLY A 68 -1.48 -0.01 -9.82
N THR A 69 -0.41 0.61 -9.31
CA THR A 69 -0.33 1.03 -7.91
C THR A 69 -0.64 2.52 -7.78
N THR A 70 -1.25 2.92 -6.67
CA THR A 70 -1.50 4.33 -6.35
C THR A 70 -1.65 4.51 -4.84
N ILE A 71 -1.69 5.77 -4.40
CA ILE A 71 -1.86 6.14 -3.00
C ILE A 71 -3.00 7.15 -2.91
N LEU A 72 -3.93 6.92 -1.98
CA LEU A 72 -4.95 7.86 -1.58
C LEU A 72 -4.65 8.33 -0.15
N THR A 73 -5.09 9.53 0.20
CA THR A 73 -4.89 10.12 1.52
C THR A 73 -6.18 10.70 2.10
N SER A 74 -6.29 10.70 3.42
CA SER A 74 -7.35 11.44 4.13
C SER A 74 -7.05 12.95 4.11
N LEU A 75 -8.03 13.76 4.51
CA LEU A 75 -7.88 15.23 4.66
C LEU A 75 -6.82 15.63 5.71
N ARG A 76 -6.52 14.75 6.65
CA ARG A 76 -5.52 15.01 7.70
C ARG A 76 -4.10 15.05 7.16
N VAL A 77 -3.85 14.41 6.01
CA VAL A 77 -2.53 14.14 5.47
C VAL A 77 -2.12 15.22 4.47
N GLN A 78 -1.01 15.86 4.74
CA GLN A 78 -0.33 16.73 3.77
C GLN A 78 0.56 15.88 2.87
N VAL A 79 0.42 16.02 1.56
CA VAL A 79 1.26 15.36 0.55
C VAL A 79 2.22 16.39 -0.02
N ALA A 80 3.50 16.26 0.35
CA ALA A 80 4.55 17.15 -0.15
C ALA A 80 5.04 16.75 -1.55
N GLU A 81 5.08 15.44 -1.82
CA GLU A 81 5.53 14.87 -3.09
C GLU A 81 4.81 13.57 -3.36
N SER A 82 4.49 13.31 -4.63
CA SER A 82 3.94 12.04 -5.09
C SER A 82 4.55 11.66 -6.44
N ARG A 83 5.04 10.43 -6.56
CA ARG A 83 5.65 9.90 -7.77
C ARG A 83 5.12 8.51 -8.12
N HIS A 84 5.05 8.23 -9.42
CA HIS A 84 4.69 6.92 -9.96
C HIS A 84 5.85 6.44 -10.84
N VAL A 85 6.49 5.36 -10.42
CA VAL A 85 7.72 4.87 -11.02
C VAL A 85 7.46 3.55 -11.75
N ARG A 86 7.84 3.49 -13.02
CA ARG A 86 7.76 2.29 -13.83
C ARG A 86 8.99 1.41 -13.62
N LEU A 87 8.77 0.13 -13.42
CA LEU A 87 9.82 -0.88 -13.36
C LEU A 87 9.90 -1.63 -14.70
N ARG A 88 11.13 -1.94 -15.14
CA ARG A 88 11.33 -2.75 -16.33
C ARG A 88 10.93 -4.19 -16.06
N VAL A 89 10.09 -4.72 -16.92
CA VAL A 89 9.65 -6.13 -16.94
C VAL A 89 10.12 -6.80 -18.23
N ARG A 90 10.18 -8.12 -18.25
CA ARG A 90 10.45 -8.89 -19.46
C ARG A 90 9.36 -8.63 -20.51
N ALA A 91 9.68 -8.85 -21.78
CA ALA A 91 8.74 -8.74 -22.88
C ALA A 91 7.49 -9.59 -22.59
N LEU A 92 6.32 -9.07 -22.96
CA LEU A 92 5.00 -9.69 -22.79
C LEU A 92 4.51 -9.83 -21.33
N GLN A 93 5.30 -9.37 -20.33
CA GLN A 93 4.85 -9.34 -18.94
C GLN A 93 3.97 -8.11 -18.67
N ARG A 94 3.09 -8.21 -17.66
CA ARG A 94 2.30 -7.07 -17.20
C ARG A 94 3.22 -5.99 -16.67
N THR A 95 2.96 -4.73 -17.03
CA THR A 95 3.67 -3.57 -16.50
C THR A 95 3.66 -3.61 -14.97
N ARG A 96 4.84 -3.40 -14.38
CA ARG A 96 5.04 -3.26 -12.93
C ARG A 96 5.61 -1.89 -12.62
N GLY A 97 5.41 -1.47 -11.39
CA GLY A 97 5.91 -0.21 -10.88
C GLY A 97 5.50 -0.04 -9.42
N TYR A 98 5.76 1.12 -8.88
CA TYR A 98 5.35 1.49 -7.54
C TYR A 98 4.91 2.96 -7.50
N ALA A 99 4.04 3.27 -6.55
CA ALA A 99 3.72 4.64 -6.19
C ALA A 99 4.44 4.98 -4.89
N VAL A 100 4.93 6.21 -4.77
CA VAL A 100 5.56 6.70 -3.56
C VAL A 100 5.08 8.12 -3.28
N ALA A 101 4.78 8.41 -2.02
CA ALA A 101 4.41 9.74 -1.56
C ALA A 101 5.20 10.12 -0.31
N ARG A 102 5.61 11.36 -0.23
CA ARG A 102 6.15 11.99 0.97
C ARG A 102 5.00 12.68 1.69
N VAL A 103 4.62 12.16 2.84
CA VAL A 103 3.42 12.57 3.58
C VAL A 103 3.75 13.03 4.99
N ALA A 104 2.94 13.90 5.56
CA ALA A 104 3.05 14.32 6.95
C ALA A 104 1.66 14.64 7.54
N LEU A 105 1.52 14.53 8.84
CA LEU A 105 0.47 15.23 9.57
C LEU A 105 0.98 16.62 9.97
N PRO A 106 0.10 17.64 10.08
CA PRO A 106 0.51 18.98 10.51
C PRO A 106 1.34 18.95 11.80
N GLY A 107 2.50 19.60 11.79
CA GLY A 107 3.41 19.65 12.92
C GLY A 107 4.28 18.42 13.15
N HIS A 108 4.18 17.38 12.33
CA HIS A 108 4.99 16.17 12.46
C HIS A 108 6.04 16.04 11.36
N ARG A 109 7.09 15.26 11.65
CA ARG A 109 8.08 14.92 10.62
C ARG A 109 7.43 14.13 9.48
N PRO A 110 7.85 14.37 8.24
CA PRO A 110 7.35 13.61 7.12
C PRO A 110 7.83 12.16 7.16
N LEU A 111 7.06 11.31 6.50
CA LEU A 111 7.47 9.95 6.21
C LEU A 111 7.23 9.64 4.72
N VAL A 112 7.98 8.70 4.19
CA VAL A 112 7.82 8.18 2.83
C VAL A 112 6.92 6.95 2.88
N VAL A 113 5.81 6.98 2.14
CA VAL A 113 4.93 5.81 1.99
C VAL A 113 5.05 5.29 0.56
N ALA A 114 5.28 3.98 0.41
CA ALA A 114 5.36 3.32 -0.88
C ALA A 114 4.32 2.22 -1.02
N SER A 115 3.57 2.24 -2.14
CA SER A 115 2.68 1.17 -2.56
C SER A 115 3.35 0.36 -3.66
N VAL A 116 3.56 -0.94 -3.43
CA VAL A 116 4.27 -1.83 -4.35
C VAL A 116 3.37 -2.98 -4.82
N HIS A 117 3.60 -3.44 -6.05
CA HIS A 117 3.03 -4.69 -6.56
C HIS A 117 4.07 -5.39 -7.43
N LEU A 118 4.66 -6.45 -6.89
CA LEU A 118 5.77 -7.13 -7.52
C LEU A 118 5.33 -8.11 -8.60
N SER A 119 6.29 -8.52 -9.42
CA SER A 119 6.09 -9.48 -10.53
C SER A 119 5.78 -10.89 -10.01
N LEU A 120 5.18 -11.72 -10.87
CA LEU A 120 5.08 -13.16 -10.62
C LEU A 120 6.41 -13.90 -10.87
N ASP A 121 7.36 -13.28 -11.57
CA ASP A 121 8.72 -13.81 -11.79
C ASP A 121 9.62 -13.48 -10.60
N ALA A 122 10.23 -14.51 -10.00
CA ALA A 122 11.04 -14.37 -8.79
C ALA A 122 12.28 -13.48 -8.98
N ALA A 123 12.98 -13.62 -10.11
CA ALA A 123 14.17 -12.82 -10.38
C ALA A 123 13.80 -11.34 -10.63
N GLU A 124 12.64 -11.08 -11.24
CA GLU A 124 12.14 -9.73 -11.38
C GLU A 124 11.75 -9.13 -10.02
N ARG A 125 11.08 -9.90 -9.14
CA ARG A 125 10.73 -9.43 -7.80
C ARG A 125 11.95 -8.96 -7.04
N GLU A 126 12.99 -9.79 -6.98
CA GLU A 126 14.21 -9.47 -6.23
C GLU A 126 14.93 -8.23 -6.79
N ARG A 127 15.04 -8.13 -8.14
CA ARG A 127 15.59 -6.95 -8.79
C ARG A 127 14.76 -5.69 -8.51
N HIS A 128 13.44 -5.81 -8.60
CA HIS A 128 12.51 -4.70 -8.34
C HIS A 128 12.60 -4.23 -6.90
N ALA A 129 12.71 -5.13 -5.93
CA ALA A 129 12.89 -4.76 -4.52
C ALA A 129 14.13 -3.88 -4.31
N GLY A 130 15.25 -4.22 -4.95
CA GLY A 130 16.47 -3.38 -4.90
C GLY A 130 16.26 -1.99 -5.49
N LEU A 131 15.58 -1.88 -6.64
CA LEU A 131 15.26 -0.58 -7.28
C LEU A 131 14.28 0.26 -6.46
N ILE A 132 13.30 -0.38 -5.85
CA ILE A 132 12.32 0.29 -4.98
C ILE A 132 13.03 0.85 -3.75
N LEU A 133 13.86 0.07 -3.06
CA LEU A 133 14.65 0.54 -1.91
C LEU A 133 15.50 1.75 -2.27
N GLN A 134 16.18 1.74 -3.40
CA GLN A 134 16.94 2.91 -3.89
C GLN A 134 16.04 4.12 -4.12
N GLY A 135 14.83 3.90 -4.66
CA GLY A 135 13.89 4.97 -4.99
C GLY A 135 13.16 5.58 -3.79
N VAL A 136 13.09 4.87 -2.65
CA VAL A 136 12.46 5.37 -1.41
C VAL A 136 13.47 5.87 -0.39
N SER A 137 14.76 5.63 -0.58
CA SER A 137 15.84 6.14 0.28
C SER A 137 15.99 7.65 0.09
N GLY A 138 15.87 8.43 1.16
CA GLY A 138 15.94 9.90 1.08
C GLY A 138 16.07 10.60 2.43
N GLY A 139 16.34 9.85 3.50
CA GLY A 139 16.56 10.41 4.84
C GLY A 139 15.29 10.50 5.71
N ASP A 140 14.09 10.46 5.13
CA ASP A 140 12.86 10.32 5.90
C ASP A 140 12.55 8.84 6.18
N PRO A 141 11.91 8.50 7.30
CA PRO A 141 11.45 7.14 7.59
C PRO A 141 10.51 6.61 6.51
N VAL A 142 10.56 5.30 6.27
CA VAL A 142 9.80 4.65 5.18
C VAL A 142 8.76 3.70 5.74
N VAL A 143 7.54 3.73 5.17
CA VAL A 143 6.54 2.67 5.26
C VAL A 143 6.33 2.14 3.85
N LEU A 144 6.70 0.88 3.62
CA LEU A 144 6.55 0.19 2.34
C LEU A 144 5.49 -0.90 2.48
N SER A 145 4.47 -0.85 1.64
CA SER A 145 3.37 -1.81 1.73
C SER A 145 2.92 -2.27 0.35
N GLY A 146 2.36 -3.46 0.28
CA GLY A 146 1.78 -3.97 -0.97
C GLY A 146 1.82 -5.48 -1.11
N ASP A 147 1.43 -5.90 -2.31
CA ASP A 147 1.43 -7.29 -2.75
C ASP A 147 2.82 -7.67 -3.29
N LEU A 148 3.54 -8.49 -2.55
CA LEU A 148 4.87 -8.97 -2.94
C LEU A 148 4.82 -10.17 -3.89
N ASN A 149 3.66 -10.82 -4.06
CA ASN A 149 3.52 -12.08 -4.81
C ASN A 149 4.47 -13.20 -4.32
N GLU A 150 5.01 -13.07 -3.11
CA GLU A 150 5.83 -14.07 -2.44
C GLU A 150 5.72 -13.95 -0.93
N GLY A 151 6.07 -15.02 -0.23
CA GLY A 151 6.15 -15.04 1.23
C GLY A 151 7.57 -14.81 1.74
N GLU A 152 7.78 -15.01 3.04
CA GLU A 152 9.00 -14.74 3.81
C GLU A 152 10.29 -15.35 3.22
N THR A 153 10.20 -16.51 2.58
CA THR A 153 11.36 -17.16 1.96
C THR A 153 11.76 -16.56 0.62
N GLY A 154 11.02 -15.58 0.11
CA GLY A 154 11.26 -14.94 -1.18
C GLY A 154 12.47 -13.99 -1.19
N GLY A 155 13.04 -13.76 -2.37
CA GLY A 155 14.22 -12.90 -2.54
C GLY A 155 13.89 -11.42 -2.29
N ALA A 156 12.74 -10.95 -2.77
CA ALA A 156 12.31 -9.56 -2.55
C ALA A 156 11.96 -9.31 -1.09
N TRP A 157 11.28 -10.27 -0.42
CA TRP A 157 11.01 -10.17 1.01
C TRP A 157 12.29 -9.96 1.81
N ARG A 158 13.28 -10.86 1.62
CA ARG A 158 14.59 -10.73 2.30
C ARG A 158 15.28 -9.40 2.00
N ARG A 159 15.17 -8.90 0.77
CA ARG A 159 15.72 -7.58 0.44
C ARG A 159 15.05 -6.45 1.20
N PHE A 160 13.73 -6.46 1.32
CA PHE A 160 13.02 -5.46 2.11
C PHE A 160 13.31 -5.61 3.61
N ALA A 161 13.33 -6.83 4.12
CA ALA A 161 13.60 -7.12 5.53
C ALA A 161 15.02 -6.78 6.00
N ALA A 162 15.97 -6.57 5.09
CA ALA A 162 17.34 -6.20 5.44
C ALA A 162 17.44 -4.77 6.03
N PRO A 163 16.86 -3.71 5.40
CA PRO A 163 16.85 -2.36 5.97
C PRO A 163 15.56 -2.01 6.72
N LEU A 164 14.47 -2.76 6.55
CA LEU A 164 13.16 -2.48 7.12
C LEU A 164 12.71 -3.67 7.98
N ARG A 165 11.81 -3.45 8.91
CA ARG A 165 11.21 -4.53 9.69
C ARG A 165 9.77 -4.78 9.24
N LEU A 166 9.33 -6.03 9.22
CA LEU A 166 7.93 -6.38 9.05
C LEU A 166 7.13 -5.85 10.24
N VAL A 167 6.05 -5.13 9.97
CA VAL A 167 5.21 -4.50 10.99
C VAL A 167 3.72 -4.86 10.87
N SER A 168 3.29 -5.39 9.72
CA SER A 168 1.95 -5.98 9.60
C SER A 168 1.89 -7.33 10.31
N PRO A 169 0.69 -7.76 10.74
CA PRO A 169 0.50 -9.13 11.21
C PRO A 169 0.92 -10.16 10.15
N ASP A 170 1.53 -11.25 10.61
CA ASP A 170 1.84 -12.41 9.77
C ASP A 170 0.59 -13.30 9.64
N VAL A 171 -0.38 -12.81 8.88
CA VAL A 171 -1.65 -13.49 8.62
C VAL A 171 -1.90 -13.64 7.13
N PRO A 172 -2.43 -14.79 6.67
CA PRO A 172 -2.75 -14.97 5.26
C PRO A 172 -3.73 -13.91 4.73
N THR A 173 -3.44 -13.40 3.52
CA THR A 173 -4.24 -12.39 2.83
C THR A 173 -4.87 -12.91 1.54
N PHE A 174 -4.34 -14.01 0.99
CA PHE A 174 -4.79 -14.57 -0.29
C PHE A 174 -5.05 -16.08 -0.21
N PRO A 175 -6.11 -16.60 -0.89
CA PRO A 175 -7.22 -15.85 -1.48
C PRO A 175 -8.20 -15.34 -0.40
N ALA A 176 -8.90 -14.24 -0.63
CA ALA A 176 -9.75 -13.58 0.37
C ALA A 176 -10.77 -14.52 1.04
N ARG A 177 -11.42 -15.43 0.28
CA ARG A 177 -12.44 -16.38 0.78
C ARG A 177 -11.89 -17.42 1.78
N ALA A 178 -10.66 -17.85 1.61
CA ALA A 178 -10.02 -18.85 2.47
C ALA A 178 -8.51 -18.61 2.47
N PRO A 179 -8.04 -17.63 3.22
CA PRO A 179 -6.66 -17.18 3.16
C PRO A 179 -5.68 -18.29 3.57
N ARG A 180 -4.61 -18.46 2.77
CA ARG A 180 -3.57 -19.48 2.99
C ARG A 180 -2.16 -18.94 2.75
N ARG A 181 -2.02 -17.77 2.10
CA ARG A 181 -0.74 -17.18 1.74
C ARG A 181 -0.66 -15.75 2.25
N VAL A 182 0.46 -15.41 2.86
CA VAL A 182 0.82 -14.03 3.19
C VAL A 182 1.47 -13.44 1.96
N LEU A 183 0.78 -12.59 1.22
CA LEU A 183 1.28 -11.91 0.04
C LEU A 183 1.34 -10.40 0.21
N ASP A 184 0.41 -9.86 1.00
CA ASP A 184 0.27 -8.45 1.28
C ASP A 184 0.86 -8.16 2.66
N VAL A 185 1.78 -7.21 2.72
CA VAL A 185 2.56 -6.92 3.93
C VAL A 185 2.85 -5.43 4.05
N VAL A 186 3.24 -5.02 5.27
CA VAL A 186 3.78 -3.69 5.55
C VAL A 186 5.14 -3.84 6.23
N PHE A 187 6.14 -3.21 5.63
CA PHE A 187 7.47 -3.00 6.22
C PHE A 187 7.63 -1.54 6.64
N ALA A 188 8.38 -1.30 7.70
CA ALA A 188 8.67 0.05 8.16
C ALA A 188 10.14 0.20 8.57
N SER A 189 10.64 1.42 8.46
CA SER A 189 11.95 1.79 9.00
C SER A 189 12.06 1.46 10.49
N PRO A 190 13.22 0.96 10.98
CA PRO A 190 13.38 0.51 12.36
C PRO A 190 13.05 1.56 13.42
N GLU A 191 13.29 2.84 13.12
CA GLU A 191 13.04 3.97 14.02
C GLU A 191 11.55 4.31 14.19
N LEU A 192 10.66 3.86 13.29
CA LEU A 192 9.22 4.11 13.42
C LEU A 192 8.62 3.25 14.53
N VAL A 193 7.87 3.86 15.40
CA VAL A 193 7.08 3.16 16.41
C VAL A 193 5.74 2.76 15.77
N VAL A 194 5.48 1.47 15.74
CA VAL A 194 4.19 0.93 15.27
C VAL A 194 3.45 0.38 16.47
N GLY A 195 2.24 0.87 16.67
CA GLY A 195 1.37 0.44 17.76
C GLY A 195 0.93 -1.03 17.62
N PRO A 196 0.35 -1.61 18.65
CA PRO A 196 -0.24 -2.94 18.56
C PRO A 196 -1.33 -2.94 17.50
N HIS A 197 -1.42 -4.04 16.74
CA HIS A 197 -2.43 -4.16 15.69
C HIS A 197 -3.84 -3.98 16.26
N GLN A 198 -4.53 -2.96 15.79
CA GLN A 198 -5.93 -2.68 16.17
C GLN A 198 -6.86 -3.49 15.27
N ALA A 199 -7.50 -4.50 15.82
CA ALA A 199 -8.49 -5.29 15.09
C ALA A 199 -9.70 -4.40 14.71
N VAL A 200 -10.04 -4.40 13.44
CA VAL A 200 -11.24 -3.73 12.92
C VAL A 200 -12.22 -4.82 12.48
N PRO A 201 -13.47 -4.83 12.96
CA PRO A 201 -14.45 -5.81 12.54
C PRO A 201 -14.86 -5.54 11.09
N LEU A 202 -14.40 -6.40 10.18
CA LEU A 202 -14.72 -6.35 8.76
C LEU A 202 -15.67 -7.50 8.41
N PRO A 203 -16.84 -7.24 7.80
CA PRO A 203 -17.74 -8.29 7.38
C PRO A 203 -17.08 -9.23 6.35
N GLU A 204 -17.08 -10.51 6.59
CA GLU A 204 -16.49 -11.52 5.69
C GLU A 204 -17.09 -11.45 4.28
N ALA A 205 -18.40 -11.19 4.20
CA ALA A 205 -19.08 -11.03 2.91
C ALA A 205 -18.53 -9.86 2.09
N ASP A 206 -18.21 -8.72 2.74
CA ASP A 206 -17.63 -7.57 2.07
C ASP A 206 -16.17 -7.84 1.64
N LEU A 207 -15.38 -8.51 2.49
CA LEU A 207 -14.00 -8.88 2.13
C LEU A 207 -13.96 -9.76 0.88
N VAL A 208 -14.82 -10.77 0.81
CA VAL A 208 -14.87 -11.70 -0.33
C VAL A 208 -15.47 -11.05 -1.58
N ALA A 209 -16.44 -10.16 -1.41
CA ALA A 209 -17.04 -9.43 -2.53
C ALA A 209 -16.11 -8.36 -3.11
N ALA A 210 -15.27 -7.74 -2.28
CA ALA A 210 -14.42 -6.62 -2.65
C ALA A 210 -13.22 -7.01 -3.51
N SER A 211 -12.51 -8.07 -3.12
CA SER A 211 -11.26 -8.48 -3.77
C SER A 211 -11.00 -9.98 -3.55
N ASP A 212 -10.03 -10.53 -4.28
CA ASP A 212 -9.43 -11.83 -3.98
C ASP A 212 -8.26 -11.73 -2.98
N HIS A 213 -7.89 -10.53 -2.55
CA HIS A 213 -6.96 -10.25 -1.45
C HIS A 213 -7.70 -9.67 -0.25
N ARG A 214 -7.14 -9.81 0.94
CA ARG A 214 -7.56 -9.09 2.15
C ARG A 214 -6.64 -7.90 2.41
N PRO A 215 -7.16 -6.78 2.95
CA PRO A 215 -6.32 -5.64 3.31
C PRO A 215 -5.42 -5.98 4.50
N VAL A 216 -4.28 -5.29 4.58
CA VAL A 216 -3.42 -5.24 5.76
C VAL A 216 -3.20 -3.80 6.19
N TRP A 217 -3.03 -3.55 7.49
CA TRP A 217 -2.84 -2.19 7.99
C TRP A 217 -1.97 -2.14 9.24
N VAL A 218 -1.44 -0.96 9.47
CA VAL A 218 -0.64 -0.63 10.65
C VAL A 218 -0.97 0.77 11.12
N ASP A 219 -0.82 0.99 12.41
CA ASP A 219 -0.92 2.29 13.05
C ASP A 219 0.47 2.75 13.45
N VAL A 220 1.01 3.77 12.76
CA VAL A 220 2.34 4.33 12.99
C VAL A 220 2.22 5.53 13.93
N ASP A 221 2.91 5.49 15.06
CA ASP A 221 3.00 6.62 15.98
C ASP A 221 4.06 7.62 15.49
N LEU A 222 3.64 8.84 15.26
CA LEU A 222 4.51 9.93 14.80
C LEU A 222 5.19 10.69 15.95
N GLY A 223 4.94 10.27 17.20
CA GLY A 223 5.46 10.95 18.38
C GLY A 223 4.81 12.32 18.65
N ALA A 224 5.48 13.14 19.41
CA ALA A 224 5.07 14.53 19.65
C ALA A 224 5.31 15.39 18.38
N ALA A 225 4.48 16.43 18.20
CA ALA A 225 4.71 17.38 17.13
C ALA A 225 6.08 18.08 17.28
N ALA A 226 6.77 18.32 16.18
CA ALA A 226 8.01 19.07 16.19
C ALA A 226 7.71 20.53 16.50
N GLY A 227 8.11 21.02 17.67
CA GLY A 227 7.96 22.43 18.05
C GLY A 227 6.77 22.72 18.97
N ALA A 228 6.30 21.76 19.78
CA ALA A 228 5.44 22.02 20.93
C ALA A 228 6.28 22.41 22.15
#